data_3a6ff4e7d17f86fc15737886f8c4b8c0
#
_entry.id   3a6ff4e7d17f86fc15737886f8c4b8c0
#
_cell.length_a   1.000
_cell.length_b   1.000
_cell.length_c   1.000
_cell.angle_alpha   90.00
_cell.angle_beta   90.00
_cell.angle_gamma   90.00
#
_symmetry.space_group_name_H-M   'P 1'
#
loop_
_entity.id
_entity.type
_entity.pdbx_description
1 polymer ?
#
loop_
_entity_poly.entity_id
_entity_poly.type
_entity_poly.pdbx_seq_one_letter_code
_entity_poly.pdbx_strand_id
1 'polypeptide(L)'
;MIVGSGQRGHRIVLEEPPIPFEPRVIYEDQRIIVVDKPHFLATMPRGMWYAGTVLIRIRQLYGEPDIIPAHRLDRATAGVLVLVRDPAARRAYQMLFQEHRVSKVYQCLAPVRPMVRPRTGTVRHLDPPRVFPLERRSRVIKRRGILQAWEERGPINAITRVELTAGRGCLATYTLYPQTGKTHQLRVHMNSLGLPMVGDDLYPRIWTRSYDDFSRPLQLVARRLEFTDPYTGVKRTFTSSVPLDPQGEA
;
A
#
# COMPACT_ATOMS: atom_id res chain seq x y z
N MET A 1 13.82 -5.24 33.18
CA MET A 1 12.60 -6.05 33.09
C MET A 1 11.66 -5.61 34.18
N ILE A 2 10.72 -4.67 33.90
CA ILE A 2 9.69 -4.26 34.86
C ILE A 2 8.35 -4.43 34.13
N VAL A 3 7.58 -5.42 34.61
CA VAL A 3 6.23 -5.71 34.15
C VAL A 3 5.27 -4.90 35.02
N GLY A 4 4.69 -3.84 34.46
CA GLY A 4 3.56 -3.13 35.04
C GLY A 4 2.26 -3.75 34.55
N SER A 5 1.46 -4.25 35.46
CA SER A 5 0.15 -4.88 35.23
C SER A 5 -0.93 -3.83 34.93
N GLY A 6 -1.75 -4.07 33.89
CA GLY A 6 -3.09 -3.50 33.78
C GLY A 6 -3.28 -2.38 32.77
N GLN A 7 -3.26 -2.73 31.51
CA GLN A 7 -4.08 -2.22 30.39
C GLN A 7 -3.63 -2.97 29.15
N ARG A 8 -4.53 -3.33 28.20
CA ARG A 8 -4.22 -4.19 27.04
C ARG A 8 -3.00 -3.65 26.32
N GLY A 9 -1.83 -4.24 26.63
CA GLY A 9 -0.53 -3.67 26.37
C GLY A 9 -0.18 -3.64 24.89
N HIS A 10 -0.04 -2.46 24.34
CA HIS A 10 0.92 -2.26 23.29
C HIS A 10 2.30 -2.54 23.91
N ARG A 11 3.07 -3.48 23.36
CA ARG A 11 4.48 -3.64 23.72
C ARG A 11 5.14 -2.28 23.49
N ILE A 12 5.47 -1.58 24.58
CA ILE A 12 6.33 -0.39 24.52
C ILE A 12 7.70 -0.91 24.11
N VAL A 13 8.09 -0.68 22.89
CA VAL A 13 9.46 -0.85 22.43
C VAL A 13 10.22 0.32 23.01
N LEU A 14 11.15 0.07 23.91
CA LEU A 14 11.92 1.10 24.62
C LEU A 14 12.79 1.94 23.67
N GLU A 15 13.15 1.39 22.51
CA GLU A 15 13.91 2.07 21.46
C GLU A 15 13.35 1.69 20.08
N GLU A 16 12.65 2.62 19.45
CA GLU A 16 12.21 2.48 18.08
C GLU A 16 13.31 3.01 17.15
N PRO A 17 13.80 2.22 16.16
CA PRO A 17 14.80 2.70 15.24
C PRO A 17 14.32 3.95 14.49
N PRO A 18 15.15 4.99 14.36
CA PRO A 18 14.77 6.20 13.65
C PRO A 18 14.49 5.91 12.17
N ILE A 19 13.39 6.43 11.66
CA ILE A 19 13.06 6.39 10.24
C ILE A 19 13.30 7.78 9.66
N PRO A 20 14.30 7.97 8.76
CA PRO A 20 14.73 9.30 8.29
C PRO A 20 13.84 9.88 7.18
N PHE A 21 12.62 9.43 7.05
CA PHE A 21 11.68 9.86 6.01
C PHE A 21 10.44 10.50 6.62
N GLU A 22 10.03 11.67 6.10
CA GLU A 22 8.83 12.37 6.55
C GLU A 22 7.70 12.26 5.53
N PRO A 23 6.45 12.11 5.97
CA PRO A 23 5.29 12.19 5.08
C PRO A 23 5.12 13.64 4.62
N ARG A 24 5.00 13.86 3.31
CA ARG A 24 4.77 15.19 2.75
C ARG A 24 3.27 15.46 2.66
N VAL A 25 2.79 16.53 3.28
CA VAL A 25 1.41 16.99 3.11
C VAL A 25 1.25 17.54 1.68
N ILE A 26 0.27 17.03 0.92
CA ILE A 26 -0.03 17.45 -0.44
C ILE A 26 -1.38 18.16 -0.57
N TYR A 27 -2.24 18.02 0.44
CA TYR A 27 -3.51 18.73 0.55
C TYR A 27 -4.02 18.69 1.98
N GLU A 28 -4.71 19.75 2.39
CA GLU A 28 -5.48 19.79 3.65
C GLU A 28 -6.70 20.69 3.53
N ASP A 29 -7.73 20.35 4.28
CA ASP A 29 -8.89 21.19 4.54
C ASP A 29 -9.40 20.96 5.98
N GLN A 30 -10.62 21.45 6.31
CA GLN A 30 -11.20 21.30 7.64
C GLN A 30 -11.47 19.84 8.04
N ARG A 31 -11.56 18.91 7.09
CA ARG A 31 -11.96 17.50 7.32
C ARG A 31 -10.86 16.49 7.08
N ILE A 32 -10.00 16.73 6.10
CA ILE A 32 -8.98 15.77 5.69
C ILE A 32 -7.60 16.39 5.56
N ILE A 33 -6.60 15.54 5.75
CA ILE A 33 -5.21 15.78 5.39
C ILE A 33 -4.80 14.68 4.44
N VAL A 34 -4.23 15.03 3.29
CA VAL A 34 -3.71 14.05 2.33
C VAL A 34 -2.21 14.16 2.30
N VAL A 35 -1.54 13.03 2.47
CA VAL A 35 -0.09 12.98 2.46
C VAL A 35 0.45 12.10 1.35
N ASP A 36 1.63 12.43 0.86
CA ASP A 36 2.47 11.56 0.06
C ASP A 36 3.37 10.79 1.03
N LYS A 37 3.01 9.53 1.29
CA LYS A 37 3.69 8.68 2.26
C LYS A 37 4.99 8.13 1.65
N PRO A 38 6.16 8.27 2.28
CA PRO A 38 7.38 7.63 1.81
C PRO A 38 7.34 6.11 2.01
N HIS A 39 8.28 5.40 1.37
CA HIS A 39 8.57 4.00 1.71
C HIS A 39 9.01 3.87 3.17
N PHE A 40 8.94 2.66 3.72
CA PHE A 40 9.39 2.28 5.07
C PHE A 40 8.62 2.89 6.25
N LEU A 41 7.74 3.86 6.03
CA LEU A 41 6.92 4.46 7.08
C LEU A 41 5.55 3.76 7.15
N ALA A 42 5.22 3.18 8.30
CA ALA A 42 3.90 2.54 8.48
C ALA A 42 2.78 3.59 8.54
N THR A 43 1.57 3.23 8.12
CA THR A 43 0.40 4.15 8.19
C THR A 43 0.02 4.47 9.63
N MET A 44 0.01 3.46 10.52
CA MET A 44 -0.46 3.58 11.89
C MET A 44 0.31 2.62 12.80
N PRO A 45 0.32 2.84 14.12
CA PRO A 45 1.03 2.00 15.08
C PRO A 45 0.69 0.51 14.93
N ARG A 46 1.73 -0.31 14.80
CA ARG A 46 1.64 -1.77 14.75
C ARG A 46 2.97 -2.43 15.06
N GLY A 47 2.94 -3.47 15.91
CA GLY A 47 4.14 -4.17 16.33
C GLY A 47 5.06 -3.26 17.11
N MET A 48 6.31 -3.10 16.65
CA MET A 48 7.31 -2.24 17.28
C MET A 48 7.22 -0.76 16.87
N TRP A 49 6.45 -0.45 15.81
CA TRP A 49 6.37 0.90 15.23
C TRP A 49 5.26 1.70 15.90
N TYR A 50 5.62 2.81 16.55
CA TYR A 50 4.71 3.81 17.10
C TYR A 50 5.03 5.20 16.55
N ALA A 51 6.14 5.81 16.99
CA ALA A 51 6.56 7.14 16.54
C ALA A 51 6.90 7.17 15.05
N GLY A 52 7.52 6.10 14.52
CA GLY A 52 7.83 5.89 13.10
C GLY A 52 6.61 5.56 12.25
N THR A 53 5.46 6.23 12.48
CA THR A 53 4.25 6.06 11.67
C THR A 53 3.72 7.38 11.17
N VAL A 54 3.08 7.37 9.99
CA VAL A 54 2.46 8.58 9.43
C VAL A 54 1.46 9.19 10.41
N LEU A 55 0.61 8.35 10.99
CA LEU A 55 -0.43 8.82 11.92
C LEU A 55 0.13 9.62 13.09
N ILE A 56 1.16 9.09 13.76
CA ILE A 56 1.72 9.76 14.94
C ILE A 56 2.45 11.03 14.54
N ARG A 57 3.24 11.01 13.45
CA ARG A 57 3.95 12.20 12.96
C ARG A 57 2.98 13.32 12.54
N ILE A 58 1.90 13.00 11.84
CA ILE A 58 0.89 14.00 11.46
C ILE A 58 0.13 14.53 12.69
N ARG A 59 -0.20 13.68 13.65
CA ARG A 59 -0.80 14.14 14.93
C ARG A 59 0.12 15.10 15.68
N GLN A 60 1.41 14.83 15.71
CA GLN A 60 2.41 15.71 16.34
C GLN A 60 2.57 17.01 15.57
N LEU A 61 2.65 16.95 14.24
CA LEU A 61 2.80 18.14 13.39
C LEU A 61 1.65 19.14 13.58
N TYR A 62 0.42 18.65 13.71
CA TYR A 62 -0.78 19.50 13.84
C TYR A 62 -1.25 19.72 15.28
N GLY A 63 -0.70 18.98 16.25
CA GLY A 63 -1.21 18.98 17.64
C GLY A 63 -2.63 18.38 17.77
N GLU A 64 -3.05 17.54 16.82
CA GLU A 64 -4.41 16.99 16.71
C GLU A 64 -4.41 15.47 17.01
N PRO A 65 -4.69 15.02 18.22
CA PRO A 65 -4.66 13.61 18.59
C PRO A 65 -5.79 12.78 17.96
N ASP A 66 -6.84 13.45 17.51
CA ASP A 66 -8.04 12.82 16.94
C ASP A 66 -7.92 12.43 15.46
N ILE A 67 -6.89 12.83 14.76
CA ILE A 67 -6.65 12.42 13.37
C ILE A 67 -6.58 10.89 13.29
N ILE A 68 -7.28 10.32 12.29
CA ILE A 68 -7.24 8.89 11.96
C ILE A 68 -7.06 8.67 10.46
N PRO A 69 -6.51 7.53 10.02
CA PRO A 69 -6.45 7.22 8.60
C PRO A 69 -7.82 6.80 8.05
N ALA A 70 -8.19 7.28 6.86
CA ALA A 70 -9.36 6.81 6.13
C ALA A 70 -9.15 5.41 5.54
N HIS A 71 -7.92 5.12 5.14
CA HIS A 71 -7.44 3.82 4.64
C HIS A 71 -5.99 3.60 5.05
N ARG A 72 -5.41 2.50 4.61
CA ARG A 72 -4.02 2.20 4.94
C ARG A 72 -3.22 1.76 3.73
N LEU A 73 -1.94 2.09 3.74
CA LEU A 73 -0.90 1.52 2.91
C LEU A 73 0.03 0.66 3.79
N ASP A 74 0.63 -0.37 3.20
CA ASP A 74 1.65 -1.16 3.89
C ASP A 74 2.91 -0.31 4.17
N ARG A 75 3.72 -0.71 5.15
CA ARG A 75 4.96 0.00 5.52
C ARG A 75 5.87 0.24 4.30
N ALA A 76 6.03 -0.79 3.46
CA ALA A 76 6.89 -0.73 2.29
C ALA A 76 6.29 0.07 1.11
N THR A 77 4.96 0.21 1.03
CA THR A 77 4.28 0.91 -0.07
C THR A 77 4.31 2.41 0.14
N ALA A 78 4.75 3.17 -0.84
CA ALA A 78 4.69 4.63 -0.84
C ALA A 78 3.43 5.16 -1.53
N GLY A 79 3.17 6.48 -1.45
CA GLY A 79 2.16 7.18 -2.22
C GLY A 79 1.01 7.78 -1.41
N VAL A 80 -0.07 8.11 -2.10
CA VAL A 80 -1.20 8.90 -1.56
C VAL A 80 -1.91 8.19 -0.41
N LEU A 81 -1.98 8.85 0.73
CA LEU A 81 -2.70 8.41 1.93
C LEU A 81 -3.60 9.53 2.46
N VAL A 82 -4.88 9.22 2.70
CA VAL A 82 -5.86 10.15 3.26
C VAL A 82 -6.03 9.91 4.75
N LEU A 83 -5.91 10.98 5.52
CA LEU A 83 -6.21 11.04 6.95
C LEU A 83 -7.43 11.93 7.16
N VAL A 84 -8.24 11.63 8.16
CA VAL A 84 -9.41 12.42 8.55
C VAL A 84 -9.13 13.10 9.87
N ARG A 85 -9.19 14.43 9.89
CA ARG A 85 -8.96 15.25 11.07
C ARG A 85 -10.25 15.56 11.84
N ASP A 86 -11.36 15.75 11.14
CA ASP A 86 -12.66 15.99 11.76
C ASP A 86 -13.29 14.67 12.25
N PRO A 87 -13.49 14.48 13.57
CA PRO A 87 -14.12 13.27 14.11
C PRO A 87 -15.49 12.97 13.53
N ALA A 88 -16.30 14.00 13.22
CA ALA A 88 -17.64 13.83 12.65
C ALA A 88 -17.60 13.29 11.22
N ALA A 89 -16.53 13.55 10.48
CA ALA A 89 -16.37 13.13 9.10
C ALA A 89 -15.77 11.71 8.93
N ARG A 90 -15.25 11.08 10.00
CA ARG A 90 -14.55 9.79 9.94
C ARG A 90 -15.34 8.72 9.18
N ARG A 91 -16.59 8.50 9.57
CA ARG A 91 -17.44 7.48 8.96
C ARG A 91 -17.62 7.71 7.46
N ALA A 92 -17.92 8.93 7.05
CA ALA A 92 -18.17 9.24 5.64
C ALA A 92 -16.97 8.94 4.74
N TYR A 93 -15.75 9.38 5.15
CA TYR A 93 -14.54 9.09 4.37
C TYR A 93 -14.13 7.62 4.42
N GLN A 94 -14.24 6.92 5.57
CA GLN A 94 -13.91 5.49 5.65
C GLN A 94 -14.85 4.62 4.80
N MET A 95 -16.16 4.98 4.74
CA MET A 95 -17.13 4.28 3.92
C MET A 95 -16.81 4.38 2.41
N LEU A 96 -16.21 5.47 1.93
CA LEU A 96 -15.74 5.55 0.53
C LEU A 96 -14.82 4.38 0.16
N PHE A 97 -13.90 4.02 1.05
CA PHE A 97 -12.98 2.90 0.83
C PHE A 97 -13.64 1.53 1.02
N GLN A 98 -14.50 1.41 2.03
CA GLN A 98 -15.21 0.17 2.33
C GLN A 98 -16.21 -0.21 1.22
N GLU A 99 -16.89 0.78 0.66
CA GLU A 99 -17.89 0.63 -0.41
C GLU A 99 -17.26 0.71 -1.82
N HIS A 100 -15.92 0.72 -1.91
CA HIS A 100 -15.21 0.79 -3.19
C HIS A 100 -15.56 2.01 -4.08
N ARG A 101 -15.96 3.12 -3.47
CA ARG A 101 -16.25 4.40 -4.14
C ARG A 101 -15.01 5.27 -4.38
N VAL A 102 -13.83 4.68 -4.26
CA VAL A 102 -12.54 5.31 -4.49
C VAL A 102 -11.84 4.63 -5.67
N SER A 103 -11.47 5.41 -6.68
CA SER A 103 -10.57 4.95 -7.74
C SER A 103 -9.12 5.00 -7.24
N LYS A 104 -8.42 3.88 -7.34
CA LYS A 104 -7.04 3.71 -6.90
C LYS A 104 -6.18 3.27 -8.06
N VAL A 105 -5.12 4.00 -8.33
CA VAL A 105 -4.12 3.64 -9.33
C VAL A 105 -2.78 3.48 -8.64
N TYR A 106 -2.16 2.33 -8.84
CA TYR A 106 -0.81 2.05 -8.34
C TYR A 106 0.13 1.87 -9.53
N GLN A 107 1.40 2.14 -9.29
CA GLN A 107 2.45 1.80 -10.23
C GLN A 107 3.52 0.97 -9.51
N CYS A 108 4.09 0.01 -10.23
CA CYS A 108 5.22 -0.75 -9.71
C CYS A 108 6.23 -1.04 -10.81
N LEU A 109 7.49 -1.34 -10.40
CA LEU A 109 8.50 -1.93 -11.26
C LEU A 109 8.54 -3.44 -11.05
N ALA A 110 8.57 -4.18 -12.15
CA ALA A 110 8.74 -5.62 -12.15
C ALA A 110 9.49 -6.06 -13.43
N PRO A 111 10.03 -7.30 -13.46
CA PRO A 111 10.77 -7.79 -14.63
C PRO A 111 9.93 -7.83 -15.91
N VAL A 112 10.57 -7.55 -17.06
CA VAL A 112 10.04 -7.85 -18.39
C VAL A 112 10.36 -9.30 -18.71
N ARG A 113 9.39 -10.19 -18.51
CA ARG A 113 9.54 -11.61 -18.83
C ARG A 113 8.16 -12.25 -19.09
N PRO A 114 8.12 -13.43 -19.72
CA PRO A 114 6.89 -14.17 -19.89
C PRO A 114 6.21 -14.44 -18.54
N MET A 115 4.89 -14.23 -18.52
CA MET A 115 4.11 -14.54 -17.32
C MET A 115 4.02 -16.05 -17.11
N VAL A 116 3.95 -16.46 -15.84
CA VAL A 116 3.62 -17.84 -15.49
C VAL A 116 2.12 -17.97 -15.25
N ARG A 117 1.57 -19.15 -15.52
CA ARG A 117 0.17 -19.46 -15.18
C ARG A 117 0.04 -19.59 -13.66
N PRO A 118 -0.79 -18.78 -12.99
CA PRO A 118 -1.00 -18.91 -11.55
C PRO A 118 -1.62 -20.26 -11.19
N ARG A 119 -1.26 -20.74 -10.00
CA ARG A 119 -1.78 -22.05 -9.50
C ARG A 119 -3.25 -22.00 -9.09
N THR A 120 -3.75 -20.82 -8.73
CA THR A 120 -5.12 -20.60 -8.24
C THR A 120 -5.71 -19.34 -8.84
N GLY A 121 -7.04 -19.25 -8.84
CA GLY A 121 -7.74 -18.10 -9.43
C GLY A 121 -7.67 -18.08 -10.96
N THR A 122 -7.96 -16.93 -11.56
CA THR A 122 -8.06 -16.75 -13.02
C THR A 122 -7.28 -15.55 -13.52
N VAL A 123 -6.82 -15.62 -14.76
CA VAL A 123 -6.29 -14.49 -15.54
C VAL A 123 -7.19 -14.34 -16.75
N ARG A 124 -7.70 -13.14 -17.00
CA ARG A 124 -8.47 -12.79 -18.18
C ARG A 124 -7.74 -11.69 -18.94
N HIS A 125 -7.29 -11.98 -20.15
CA HIS A 125 -6.76 -10.96 -21.06
C HIS A 125 -7.91 -10.07 -21.54
N LEU A 126 -7.73 -8.76 -21.52
CA LEU A 126 -8.78 -7.79 -21.82
C LEU A 126 -8.72 -7.28 -23.26
N ASP A 127 -7.59 -7.50 -23.94
CA ASP A 127 -7.36 -7.10 -25.34
C ASP A 127 -6.52 -8.16 -26.10
N PRO A 128 -7.06 -9.41 -26.31
CA PRO A 128 -6.34 -10.44 -27.05
C PRO A 128 -6.04 -9.99 -28.51
N PRO A 129 -4.90 -10.36 -29.11
CA PRO A 129 -3.92 -11.34 -28.62
C PRO A 129 -2.86 -10.75 -27.63
N ARG A 130 -2.98 -9.48 -27.24
CA ARG A 130 -2.05 -8.85 -26.30
C ARG A 130 -2.11 -9.52 -24.92
N VAL A 131 -0.97 -9.66 -24.29
CA VAL A 131 -0.85 -10.20 -22.92
C VAL A 131 -1.47 -9.23 -21.91
N PHE A 132 -1.22 -7.94 -22.09
CA PHE A 132 -1.79 -6.85 -21.31
C PHE A 132 -2.67 -5.94 -22.17
N PRO A 133 -3.70 -5.29 -21.59
CA PRO A 133 -4.13 -5.36 -20.19
C PRO A 133 -4.76 -6.70 -19.81
N LEU A 134 -4.64 -7.08 -18.53
CA LEU A 134 -5.28 -8.28 -18.02
C LEU A 134 -5.98 -8.01 -16.67
N GLU A 135 -6.89 -8.90 -16.29
CA GLU A 135 -7.52 -8.92 -14.99
C GLU A 135 -7.12 -10.19 -14.24
N ARG A 136 -6.50 -10.00 -13.07
CA ARG A 136 -6.15 -11.07 -12.14
C ARG A 136 -7.21 -11.18 -11.06
N ARG A 137 -7.79 -12.37 -10.88
CA ARG A 137 -8.78 -12.67 -9.86
C ARG A 137 -8.35 -13.87 -9.04
N SER A 138 -8.35 -13.75 -7.72
CA SER A 138 -8.00 -14.85 -6.82
C SER A 138 -8.65 -14.71 -5.45
N ARG A 139 -8.45 -15.73 -4.62
CA ARG A 139 -8.71 -15.66 -3.19
C ARG A 139 -7.39 -15.37 -2.47
N VAL A 140 -7.23 -14.16 -1.97
CA VAL A 140 -6.08 -13.75 -1.15
C VAL A 140 -6.45 -13.83 0.32
N ILE A 141 -5.63 -14.52 1.11
CA ILE A 141 -5.78 -14.63 2.56
C ILE A 141 -4.54 -14.18 3.29
N LYS A 142 -4.76 -13.76 4.53
CA LYS A 142 -3.74 -13.32 5.48
C LYS A 142 -4.10 -13.81 6.87
N ARG A 143 -3.22 -14.62 7.47
CA ARG A 143 -3.41 -15.09 8.84
C ARG A 143 -2.56 -14.29 9.82
N ARG A 144 -3.05 -14.15 11.04
CA ARG A 144 -2.31 -13.50 12.13
C ARG A 144 -1.02 -14.28 12.41
N GLY A 145 0.08 -13.57 12.63
CA GLY A 145 1.40 -14.17 12.89
C GLY A 145 2.19 -14.57 11.66
N ILE A 146 1.59 -14.65 10.46
CA ILE A 146 2.31 -14.94 9.21
C ILE A 146 2.59 -13.62 8.49
N LEU A 147 3.84 -13.37 8.05
CA LEU A 147 4.22 -12.12 7.38
C LEU A 147 3.58 -11.97 5.99
N GLN A 148 3.61 -13.03 5.21
CA GLN A 148 3.05 -13.05 3.85
C GLN A 148 1.54 -13.23 3.85
N ALA A 149 0.85 -12.63 2.89
CA ALA A 149 -0.44 -13.10 2.39
C ALA A 149 -0.19 -14.06 1.23
N TRP A 150 -1.15 -14.91 0.90
CA TRP A 150 -1.02 -15.87 -0.20
C TRP A 150 -2.36 -16.13 -0.88
N GLU A 151 -2.31 -16.79 -2.02
CA GLU A 151 -3.50 -17.24 -2.74
C GLU A 151 -3.85 -18.67 -2.37
N GLU A 152 -5.14 -18.95 -2.25
CA GLU A 152 -5.66 -20.31 -2.12
C GLU A 152 -6.89 -20.54 -3.00
N ARG A 153 -7.32 -21.78 -3.12
CA ARG A 153 -8.59 -22.12 -3.80
C ARG A 153 -9.77 -21.61 -2.97
N GLY A 154 -10.81 -21.13 -3.64
CA GLY A 154 -12.05 -20.69 -3.00
C GLY A 154 -12.68 -19.46 -3.66
N PRO A 155 -13.72 -18.88 -3.04
CA PRO A 155 -14.42 -17.72 -3.59
C PRO A 155 -13.49 -16.53 -3.80
N ILE A 156 -13.60 -15.90 -4.97
CA ILE A 156 -12.79 -14.71 -5.33
C ILE A 156 -13.07 -13.57 -4.35
N ASN A 157 -12.01 -12.98 -3.80
CA ASN A 157 -12.09 -11.81 -2.92
C ASN A 157 -11.08 -10.72 -3.27
N ALA A 158 -10.24 -10.95 -4.29
CA ALA A 158 -9.21 -10.03 -4.75
C ALA A 158 -9.26 -9.93 -6.27
N ILE A 159 -9.38 -8.70 -6.78
CA ILE A 159 -9.46 -8.39 -8.21
C ILE A 159 -8.54 -7.21 -8.50
N THR A 160 -7.65 -7.37 -9.50
CA THR A 160 -6.72 -6.33 -9.95
C THR A 160 -6.62 -6.36 -11.47
N ARG A 161 -6.87 -5.22 -12.12
CA ARG A 161 -6.48 -5.01 -13.52
C ARG A 161 -5.02 -4.60 -13.56
N VAL A 162 -4.26 -5.17 -14.48
CA VAL A 162 -2.83 -4.96 -14.68
C VAL A 162 -2.58 -4.50 -16.10
N GLU A 163 -1.86 -3.40 -16.24
CA GLU A 163 -1.43 -2.86 -17.54
C GLU A 163 0.09 -2.76 -17.58
N LEU A 164 0.70 -3.09 -18.70
CA LEU A 164 2.10 -2.80 -18.99
C LEU A 164 2.16 -1.39 -19.57
N THR A 165 2.75 -0.44 -18.82
CA THR A 165 2.72 0.98 -19.19
C THR A 165 3.98 1.41 -19.93
N ALA A 166 5.16 0.96 -19.48
CA ALA A 166 6.43 1.27 -20.12
C ALA A 166 7.45 0.19 -19.80
N GLY A 167 8.32 -0.13 -20.76
CA GLY A 167 9.45 -1.04 -20.57
C GLY A 167 10.77 -0.30 -20.75
N ARG A 168 11.77 -0.62 -19.92
CA ARG A 168 13.14 -0.13 -20.06
C ARG A 168 14.12 -1.26 -19.69
N GLY A 169 14.79 -1.80 -20.68
CA GLY A 169 15.71 -2.93 -20.47
C GLY A 169 14.99 -4.17 -19.91
N CYS A 170 15.47 -4.71 -18.80
CA CYS A 170 14.91 -5.90 -18.15
C CYS A 170 13.75 -5.58 -17.18
N LEU A 171 13.45 -4.31 -16.93
CA LEU A 171 12.37 -3.86 -16.06
C LEU A 171 11.26 -3.14 -16.83
N ALA A 172 10.05 -3.21 -16.29
CA ALA A 172 8.90 -2.47 -16.79
C ALA A 172 8.09 -1.85 -15.66
N THR A 173 7.45 -0.74 -16.00
CA THR A 173 6.41 -0.13 -15.18
C THR A 173 5.08 -0.80 -15.50
N TYR A 174 4.45 -1.34 -14.46
CA TYR A 174 3.08 -1.84 -14.53
C TYR A 174 2.15 -0.90 -13.77
N THR A 175 1.03 -0.57 -14.38
CA THR A 175 -0.05 0.19 -13.73
C THR A 175 -1.13 -0.79 -13.27
N LEU A 176 -1.49 -0.68 -11.99
CA LEU A 176 -2.35 -1.60 -11.29
C LEU A 176 -3.60 -0.88 -10.78
N TYR A 177 -4.78 -1.46 -11.08
CA TYR A 177 -6.08 -0.92 -10.69
C TYR A 177 -6.80 -1.95 -9.79
N PRO A 178 -6.58 -1.91 -8.46
CA PRO A 178 -7.26 -2.82 -7.55
C PRO A 178 -8.73 -2.42 -7.37
N GLN A 179 -9.66 -3.33 -7.63
CA GLN A 179 -11.08 -3.18 -7.31
C GLN A 179 -11.37 -3.52 -5.85
N THR A 180 -10.52 -4.31 -5.23
CA THR A 180 -10.58 -4.75 -3.82
C THR A 180 -9.33 -4.28 -3.07
N GLY A 181 -9.28 -4.49 -1.76
CA GLY A 181 -8.16 -4.00 -0.92
C GLY A 181 -7.65 -5.03 0.10
N LYS A 182 -7.34 -6.26 -0.33
CA LYS A 182 -6.77 -7.28 0.58
C LYS A 182 -5.32 -6.97 0.91
N THR A 183 -4.89 -7.37 2.10
CA THR A 183 -3.50 -7.20 2.54
C THR A 183 -2.53 -7.81 1.53
N HIS A 184 -1.52 -7.04 1.10
CA HIS A 184 -0.52 -7.39 0.10
C HIS A 184 -1.09 -7.79 -1.28
N GLN A 185 -2.35 -7.49 -1.58
CA GLN A 185 -3.04 -7.97 -2.80
C GLN A 185 -2.21 -7.79 -4.06
N LEU A 186 -1.71 -6.57 -4.31
CA LEU A 186 -0.96 -6.25 -5.52
C LEU A 186 0.36 -7.03 -5.60
N ARG A 187 1.08 -7.16 -4.47
CA ARG A 187 2.33 -7.91 -4.36
C ARG A 187 2.09 -9.39 -4.65
N VAL A 188 1.04 -9.97 -4.06
CA VAL A 188 0.63 -11.38 -4.28
C VAL A 188 0.25 -11.62 -5.73
N HIS A 189 -0.58 -10.75 -6.32
CA HIS A 189 -1.01 -10.88 -7.70
C HIS A 189 0.17 -10.81 -8.69
N MET A 190 1.04 -9.81 -8.57
CA MET A 190 2.21 -9.68 -9.44
C MET A 190 3.15 -10.87 -9.27
N ASN A 191 3.41 -11.29 -8.02
CA ASN A 191 4.24 -12.47 -7.77
C ASN A 191 3.64 -13.75 -8.38
N SER A 192 2.32 -13.95 -8.28
CA SER A 192 1.64 -15.13 -8.83
C SER A 192 1.68 -15.18 -10.37
N LEU A 193 1.80 -14.02 -11.02
CA LEU A 193 2.02 -13.91 -12.47
C LEU A 193 3.48 -14.14 -12.88
N GLY A 194 4.39 -14.40 -11.91
CA GLY A 194 5.82 -14.52 -12.16
C GLY A 194 6.52 -13.17 -12.32
N LEU A 195 5.89 -12.09 -11.94
CA LEU A 195 6.39 -10.71 -12.03
C LEU A 195 6.56 -10.09 -10.64
N PRO A 196 7.43 -10.64 -9.76
CA PRO A 196 7.65 -10.08 -8.43
C PRO A 196 8.15 -8.64 -8.55
N MET A 197 7.67 -7.77 -7.67
CA MET A 197 8.05 -6.36 -7.67
C MET A 197 9.49 -6.18 -7.22
N VAL A 198 10.19 -5.23 -7.81
CA VAL A 198 11.56 -4.86 -7.41
C VAL A 198 11.54 -4.37 -5.95
N GLY A 199 12.55 -4.77 -5.18
CA GLY A 199 12.69 -4.38 -3.76
C GLY A 199 11.69 -5.06 -2.80
N ASP A 200 10.91 -6.04 -3.28
CA ASP A 200 9.96 -6.74 -2.41
C ASP A 200 10.68 -7.68 -1.43
N ASP A 201 10.53 -7.39 -0.13
CA ASP A 201 11.16 -8.13 0.96
C ASP A 201 10.37 -9.38 1.42
N LEU A 202 9.16 -9.57 0.90
CA LEU A 202 8.29 -10.69 1.25
C LEU A 202 8.01 -11.65 0.08
N TYR A 203 8.09 -11.18 -1.18
CA TYR A 203 7.75 -11.98 -2.35
C TYR A 203 8.87 -11.96 -3.41
N PRO A 204 9.20 -13.11 -4.03
CA PRO A 204 8.60 -14.45 -3.86
C PRO A 204 9.00 -15.14 -2.57
N ARG A 205 10.02 -14.66 -1.86
CA ARG A 205 10.53 -15.21 -0.60
C ARG A 205 10.79 -14.10 0.41
N ILE A 206 10.77 -14.47 1.69
CA ILE A 206 11.07 -13.53 2.77
C ILE A 206 12.59 -13.28 2.77
N TRP A 207 12.97 -12.01 2.75
CA TRP A 207 14.31 -11.55 2.97
C TRP A 207 14.38 -10.84 4.31
N THR A 208 15.25 -11.33 5.18
CA THR A 208 15.54 -10.64 6.44
C THR A 208 16.51 -9.50 6.16
N ARG A 209 16.12 -8.28 6.54
CA ARG A 209 16.99 -7.11 6.51
C ARG A 209 16.92 -6.39 7.86
N SER A 210 17.94 -5.61 8.17
CA SER A 210 17.94 -4.75 9.35
C SER A 210 16.80 -3.71 9.26
N TYR A 211 16.29 -3.25 10.40
CA TYR A 211 15.20 -2.27 10.44
C TYR A 211 15.62 -0.88 9.97
N ASP A 212 16.91 -0.59 9.98
CA ASP A 212 17.57 0.63 9.51
C ASP A 212 18.16 0.51 8.09
N ASP A 213 17.95 -0.63 7.42
CA ASP A 213 18.30 -0.78 6.01
C ASP A 213 17.17 -0.23 5.12
N PHE A 214 17.43 0.92 4.53
CA PHE A 214 16.53 1.62 3.60
C PHE A 214 17.05 1.60 2.15
N SER A 215 18.08 0.82 1.85
CA SER A 215 18.77 0.82 0.55
C SER A 215 17.91 0.34 -0.62
N ARG A 216 16.94 -0.55 -0.37
CA ARG A 216 16.13 -1.19 -1.43
C ARG A 216 14.64 -1.04 -1.14
N PRO A 217 14.03 0.11 -1.47
CA PRO A 217 12.60 0.32 -1.30
C PRO A 217 11.78 -0.58 -2.23
N LEU A 218 10.65 -1.09 -1.73
CA LEU A 218 9.67 -1.77 -2.58
C LEU A 218 9.21 -0.82 -3.68
N GLN A 219 9.44 -1.15 -4.92
CA GLN A 219 9.01 -0.36 -6.07
C GLN A 219 7.50 -0.50 -6.31
N LEU A 220 6.71 -0.01 -5.36
CA LEU A 220 5.24 0.05 -5.41
C LEU A 220 4.76 1.38 -4.82
N VAL A 221 4.07 2.16 -5.64
CA VAL A 221 3.56 3.50 -5.28
C VAL A 221 2.06 3.57 -5.52
N ALA A 222 1.29 3.98 -4.50
CA ALA A 222 -0.10 4.41 -4.63
C ALA A 222 -0.13 5.74 -5.39
N ARG A 223 -0.09 5.67 -6.73
CA ARG A 223 0.19 6.79 -7.62
C ARG A 223 -0.92 7.81 -7.65
N ARG A 224 -2.16 7.38 -7.76
CA ARG A 224 -3.32 8.28 -7.84
C ARG A 224 -4.49 7.72 -7.05
N LEU A 225 -5.16 8.62 -6.37
CA LEU A 225 -6.38 8.36 -5.62
C LEU A 225 -7.43 9.39 -6.00
N GLU A 226 -8.64 8.92 -6.33
CA GLU A 226 -9.73 9.77 -6.78
C GLU A 226 -11.04 9.35 -6.12
N PHE A 227 -11.81 10.31 -5.63
CA PHE A 227 -13.12 10.11 -5.04
C PHE A 227 -13.96 11.39 -5.15
N THR A 228 -15.29 11.24 -5.01
CA THR A 228 -16.18 12.37 -4.80
C THR A 228 -16.27 12.66 -3.30
N ASP A 229 -15.95 13.88 -2.91
CA ASP A 229 -15.99 14.33 -1.51
C ASP A 229 -17.41 14.19 -0.97
N PRO A 230 -17.62 13.46 0.15
CA PRO A 230 -18.96 13.13 0.63
C PRO A 230 -19.73 14.32 1.21
N TYR A 231 -19.07 15.46 1.44
CA TYR A 231 -19.69 16.68 1.98
C TYR A 231 -19.91 17.75 0.93
N THR A 232 -18.97 17.88 0.00
CA THR A 232 -19.02 18.97 -1.00
C THR A 232 -19.50 18.50 -2.36
N GLY A 233 -19.52 17.17 -2.62
CA GLY A 233 -19.83 16.60 -3.93
C GLY A 233 -18.75 16.85 -4.99
N VAL A 234 -17.64 17.52 -4.63
CA VAL A 234 -16.55 17.83 -5.56
C VAL A 234 -15.70 16.60 -5.79
N LYS A 235 -15.35 16.34 -7.06
CA LYS A 235 -14.41 15.30 -7.42
C LYS A 235 -12.99 15.72 -7.00
N ARG A 236 -12.36 14.92 -6.15
CA ARG A 236 -11.01 15.11 -5.65
C ARG A 236 -10.07 14.11 -6.31
N THR A 237 -8.92 14.58 -6.78
CA THR A 237 -7.86 13.76 -7.36
C THR A 237 -6.54 14.14 -6.72
N PHE A 238 -5.83 13.17 -6.19
CA PHE A 238 -4.51 13.34 -5.56
C PHE A 238 -3.50 12.44 -6.25
N THR A 239 -2.30 12.96 -6.48
CA THR A 239 -1.23 12.23 -7.18
C THR A 239 0.05 12.27 -6.35
N SER A 240 0.68 11.13 -6.20
CA SER A 240 1.99 10.98 -5.56
C SER A 240 3.11 11.41 -6.50
N SER A 241 4.10 12.10 -5.96
CA SER A 241 5.35 12.44 -6.66
C SER A 241 6.50 11.48 -6.34
N VAL A 242 6.29 10.49 -5.46
CA VAL A 242 7.33 9.50 -5.14
C VAL A 242 7.77 8.80 -6.43
N PRO A 243 9.05 8.84 -6.80
CA PRO A 243 9.52 8.20 -8.02
C PRO A 243 9.46 6.67 -7.90
N LEU A 244 9.38 5.98 -9.04
CA LEU A 244 9.81 4.61 -9.18
C LEU A 244 11.27 4.65 -9.64
N ASP A 245 12.17 4.12 -8.84
CA ASP A 245 13.61 4.17 -9.10
C ASP A 245 14.12 2.79 -9.49
N PRO A 246 14.49 2.58 -10.76
CA PRO A 246 15.08 1.31 -11.21
C PRO A 246 16.53 1.12 -10.74
N GLN A 247 17.18 2.14 -10.16
CA GLN A 247 18.60 2.09 -9.78
C GLN A 247 18.87 1.41 -8.43
N GLY A 248 17.85 0.93 -7.71
CA GLY A 248 18.02 0.14 -6.51
C GLY A 248 18.59 -1.27 -6.73
N GLU A 249 19.07 -1.61 -7.93
CA GLU A 249 19.78 -2.84 -8.30
C GLU A 249 21.16 -2.50 -8.88
N ALA A 250 22.03 -1.91 -8.08
CA ALA A 250 23.46 -1.88 -8.33
C ALA A 250 24.17 -2.72 -7.26
#